data_e54a0e2898a6a071cd4b71a82f1f7fd9
#
_entry.id   e54a0e2898a6a071cd4b71a82f1f7fd9
#
_cell.length_a   1.000
_cell.length_b   1.000
_cell.length_c   1.000
_cell.angle_alpha   90.00
_cell.angle_beta   90.00
_cell.angle_gamma   90.00
#
_symmetry.space_group_name_H-M   'P 1'
#
loop_
_entity.id
_entity.type
_entity.pdbx_description
1 polymer ?
#
loop_
_entity_poly.entity_id
_entity_poly.type
_entity_poly.pdbx_seq_one_letter_code
_entity_poly.pdbx_strand_id
1 'polypeptide(L)'
;MSSRIRRCVAVLALAAATALPAQAVRYEGQDFPDTVQLGGKPLVLNGTGKRQVAIYPLYLAALYLPQKATAPDAIYAEDGPKRLEMRIVIPLVKDVSTQEFVKAINKGVSRNNTDAERAALADRVAQFNAAISDVGRVKKGDVLAIDYLPAQGGTVLSVNGKVWGKPIEGQDFYAAFLKVFIGDHNSDARLRAGLLGQPG
;
A
#
# COMPACT_ATOMS: atom_id res chain seq x y z
N MET A 1 -32.32 23.30 -64.16
CA MET A 1 -31.11 23.36 -63.33
C MET A 1 -31.55 23.16 -61.87
N SER A 2 -31.47 21.94 -61.38
CA SER A 2 -31.94 21.57 -60.01
C SER A 2 -30.74 21.07 -59.23
N SER A 3 -30.30 21.89 -58.26
CA SER A 3 -29.27 21.64 -57.31
C SER A 3 -29.73 20.66 -56.21
N ARG A 4 -29.16 19.46 -56.16
CA ARG A 4 -29.43 18.48 -55.09
C ARG A 4 -28.48 18.75 -53.93
N ILE A 5 -28.99 19.31 -52.85
CA ILE A 5 -28.26 19.44 -51.59
C ILE A 5 -28.24 18.08 -50.86
N ARG A 6 -27.07 17.44 -50.82
CA ARG A 6 -26.80 16.25 -49.99
C ARG A 6 -26.59 16.67 -48.55
N ARG A 7 -27.54 16.40 -47.68
CA ARG A 7 -27.39 16.55 -46.22
C ARG A 7 -26.61 15.35 -45.67
N CYS A 8 -25.35 15.56 -45.30
CA CYS A 8 -24.58 14.62 -44.51
C CYS A 8 -25.06 14.70 -43.05
N VAL A 9 -25.75 13.69 -42.58
CA VAL A 9 -26.08 13.54 -41.16
C VAL A 9 -24.88 12.82 -40.51
N ALA A 10 -24.08 13.55 -39.73
CA ALA A 10 -23.05 13.00 -38.91
C ALA A 10 -23.71 12.43 -37.64
N VAL A 11 -23.75 11.09 -37.53
CA VAL A 11 -24.17 10.39 -36.31
C VAL A 11 -23.00 10.41 -35.34
N LEU A 12 -23.09 11.26 -34.31
CA LEU A 12 -22.15 11.27 -33.18
C LEU A 12 -22.54 10.09 -32.25
N ALA A 13 -21.80 8.98 -32.33
CA ALA A 13 -21.92 7.88 -31.38
C ALA A 13 -21.30 8.30 -30.04
N LEU A 14 -22.13 8.68 -29.08
CA LEU A 14 -21.72 8.94 -27.69
C LEU A 14 -21.45 7.61 -27.02
N ALA A 15 -20.18 7.23 -26.89
CA ALA A 15 -19.77 6.06 -26.11
C ALA A 15 -20.00 6.37 -24.62
N ALA A 16 -21.11 5.92 -24.08
CA ALA A 16 -21.36 5.94 -22.64
C ALA A 16 -20.39 4.94 -21.97
N ALA A 17 -19.33 5.46 -21.37
CA ALA A 17 -18.48 4.68 -20.47
C ALA A 17 -19.32 4.30 -19.24
N THR A 18 -19.81 3.08 -19.19
CA THR A 18 -20.46 2.52 -18.00
C THR A 18 -19.42 2.34 -16.92
N ALA A 19 -19.35 3.28 -15.98
CA ALA A 19 -18.60 3.12 -14.76
C ALA A 19 -19.24 1.97 -13.97
N LEU A 20 -18.59 0.81 -13.96
CA LEU A 20 -18.96 -0.28 -13.07
C LEU A 20 -18.83 0.22 -11.62
N PRO A 21 -19.79 -0.07 -10.73
CA PRO A 21 -19.67 0.32 -9.33
C PRO A 21 -18.39 -0.32 -8.77
N ALA A 22 -17.51 0.52 -8.21
CA ALA A 22 -16.34 0.03 -7.50
C ALA A 22 -16.84 -0.82 -6.33
N GLN A 23 -16.61 -2.13 -6.38
CA GLN A 23 -16.89 -3.01 -5.26
C GLN A 23 -15.84 -2.72 -4.16
N ALA A 24 -16.24 -2.88 -2.91
CA ALA A 24 -15.37 -2.68 -1.77
C ALA A 24 -15.56 -3.80 -0.75
N VAL A 25 -14.47 -4.28 -0.20
CA VAL A 25 -14.48 -5.22 0.92
C VAL A 25 -14.63 -4.43 2.21
N ARG A 26 -15.67 -4.72 2.99
CA ARG A 26 -15.85 -4.15 4.31
C ARG A 26 -15.06 -4.97 5.34
N TYR A 27 -14.08 -4.32 5.97
CA TYR A 27 -13.25 -4.93 7.00
C TYR A 27 -13.18 -4.04 8.24
N GLU A 28 -13.56 -4.57 9.42
CA GLU A 28 -13.57 -3.83 10.70
C GLU A 28 -14.25 -2.45 10.61
N GLY A 29 -15.36 -2.37 9.87
CA GLY A 29 -16.13 -1.14 9.70
C GLY A 29 -15.56 -0.12 8.70
N GLN A 30 -14.47 -0.45 8.00
CA GLN A 30 -13.87 0.36 6.94
C GLN A 30 -14.07 -0.32 5.57
N ASP A 31 -14.34 0.48 4.55
CA ASP A 31 -14.53 -0.02 3.18
C ASP A 31 -13.20 0.13 2.41
N PHE A 32 -12.63 -1.00 1.96
CA PHE A 32 -11.43 -1.06 1.13
C PHE A 32 -11.85 -1.37 -0.32
N PRO A 33 -11.57 -0.49 -1.30
CA PRO A 33 -11.88 -0.77 -2.70
C PRO A 33 -11.26 -2.08 -3.17
N ASP A 34 -12.02 -2.89 -3.93
CA ASP A 34 -11.48 -4.12 -4.53
C ASP A 34 -10.35 -3.86 -5.52
N THR A 35 -10.34 -2.66 -6.10
CA THR A 35 -9.34 -2.24 -7.08
C THR A 35 -8.95 -0.78 -6.84
N VAL A 36 -7.67 -0.47 -6.95
CA VAL A 36 -7.12 0.90 -6.90
C VAL A 36 -6.23 1.15 -8.10
N GLN A 37 -6.12 2.42 -8.53
CA GLN A 37 -5.17 2.82 -9.58
C GLN A 37 -3.86 3.28 -8.93
N LEU A 38 -2.74 2.74 -9.39
CA LEU A 38 -1.42 3.13 -8.92
C LEU A 38 -0.42 3.17 -10.08
N GLY A 39 0.22 4.31 -10.32
CA GLY A 39 1.17 4.48 -11.42
C GLY A 39 0.56 4.19 -12.79
N GLY A 40 -0.74 4.47 -12.99
CA GLY A 40 -1.46 4.21 -14.23
C GLY A 40 -1.85 2.74 -14.44
N LYS A 41 -1.65 1.86 -13.44
CA LYS A 41 -2.02 0.44 -13.50
C LYS A 41 -3.07 0.10 -12.44
N PRO A 42 -4.06 -0.75 -12.76
CA PRO A 42 -4.99 -1.26 -11.77
C PRO A 42 -4.29 -2.27 -10.85
N LEU A 43 -4.53 -2.16 -9.55
CA LEU A 43 -4.14 -3.14 -8.55
C LEU A 43 -5.40 -3.71 -7.91
N VAL A 44 -5.38 -5.01 -7.62
CA VAL A 44 -6.46 -5.70 -6.92
C VAL A 44 -6.13 -5.82 -5.43
N LEU A 45 -7.14 -5.74 -4.59
CA LEU A 45 -7.02 -6.01 -3.16
C LEU A 45 -6.63 -7.47 -2.95
N ASN A 46 -5.39 -7.70 -2.48
CA ASN A 46 -4.91 -9.04 -2.14
C ASN A 46 -5.51 -9.54 -0.83
N GLY A 47 -5.49 -8.68 0.18
CA GLY A 47 -6.06 -8.98 1.48
C GLY A 47 -5.99 -7.80 2.44
N THR A 48 -6.69 -7.97 3.57
CA THR A 48 -6.76 -6.97 4.65
C THR A 48 -6.38 -7.62 5.98
N GLY A 49 -5.79 -6.84 6.87
CA GLY A 49 -5.43 -7.32 8.19
C GLY A 49 -5.46 -6.20 9.22
N LYS A 50 -5.51 -6.58 10.50
CA LYS A 50 -5.53 -5.65 11.64
C LYS A 50 -4.29 -5.83 12.49
N ARG A 51 -3.58 -4.74 12.74
CA ARG A 51 -2.53 -4.72 13.77
C ARG A 51 -3.14 -4.35 15.10
N GLN A 52 -2.89 -5.21 16.08
CA GLN A 52 -3.40 -5.02 17.43
C GLN A 52 -2.26 -5.18 18.44
N VAL A 53 -2.26 -4.36 19.50
CA VAL A 53 -1.37 -4.51 20.65
C VAL A 53 -2.24 -4.69 21.89
N ALA A 54 -2.12 -5.82 22.56
CA ALA A 54 -3.08 -6.27 23.56
C ALA A 54 -4.51 -6.26 23.00
N ILE A 55 -5.39 -5.46 23.54
CA ILE A 55 -6.80 -5.31 23.10
C ILE A 55 -7.01 -4.09 22.18
N TYR A 56 -5.98 -3.27 21.95
CA TYR A 56 -6.12 -2.01 21.24
C TYR A 56 -5.72 -2.17 19.76
N PRO A 57 -6.65 -1.94 18.81
CA PRO A 57 -6.32 -1.88 17.40
C PRO A 57 -5.51 -0.61 17.14
N LEU A 58 -4.40 -0.75 16.40
CA LEU A 58 -3.55 0.37 15.99
C LEU A 58 -3.88 0.85 14.59
N TYR A 59 -3.91 -0.08 13.64
CA TYR A 59 -4.25 0.21 12.26
C TYR A 59 -4.88 -1.01 11.58
N LEU A 60 -5.63 -0.72 10.52
CA LEU A 60 -6.05 -1.69 9.53
C LEU A 60 -5.13 -1.56 8.33
N ALA A 61 -4.67 -2.66 7.77
CA ALA A 61 -3.82 -2.68 6.60
C ALA A 61 -4.52 -3.37 5.43
N ALA A 62 -4.21 -2.92 4.21
CA ALA A 62 -4.62 -3.53 2.96
C ALA A 62 -3.41 -3.65 2.04
N LEU A 63 -3.22 -4.81 1.43
CA LEU A 63 -2.21 -5.06 0.43
C LEU A 63 -2.86 -5.10 -0.94
N TYR A 64 -2.38 -4.27 -1.87
CA TYR A 64 -2.82 -4.22 -3.25
C TYR A 64 -1.68 -4.65 -4.17
N LEU A 65 -1.99 -5.57 -5.08
CA LEU A 65 -1.03 -6.19 -6.00
C LEU A 65 -1.56 -6.15 -7.44
N PRO A 66 -0.72 -6.29 -8.48
CA PRO A 66 -1.17 -6.45 -9.86
C PRO A 66 -2.11 -7.64 -10.06
N GLN A 67 -1.88 -8.73 -9.32
CA GLN A 67 -2.74 -9.92 -9.26
C GLN A 67 -2.67 -10.53 -7.85
N LYS A 68 -3.71 -11.26 -7.46
CA LYS A 68 -3.75 -11.92 -6.14
C LYS A 68 -2.64 -12.97 -6.01
N ALA A 69 -1.99 -12.98 -4.86
CA ALA A 69 -0.94 -13.93 -4.51
C ALA A 69 -0.98 -14.24 -3.02
N THR A 70 -0.80 -15.52 -2.66
CA THR A 70 -0.77 -16.00 -1.26
C THR A 70 0.63 -16.39 -0.79
N ALA A 71 1.56 -16.57 -1.73
CA ALA A 71 2.95 -16.91 -1.44
C ALA A 71 3.79 -15.63 -1.30
N PRO A 72 4.42 -15.36 -0.14
CA PRO A 72 5.22 -14.15 0.06
C PRO A 72 6.34 -13.98 -0.95
N ASP A 73 7.04 -15.05 -1.33
CA ASP A 73 8.15 -14.98 -2.29
C ASP A 73 7.70 -14.51 -3.67
N ALA A 74 6.53 -14.95 -4.12
CA ALA A 74 5.95 -14.46 -5.38
C ALA A 74 5.64 -12.96 -5.32
N ILE A 75 5.17 -12.47 -4.16
CA ILE A 75 4.89 -11.05 -3.93
C ILE A 75 6.20 -10.23 -3.92
N TYR A 76 7.27 -10.76 -3.33
CA TYR A 76 8.57 -10.08 -3.29
C TYR A 76 9.22 -10.01 -4.69
N ALA A 77 9.07 -11.08 -5.49
CA ALA A 77 9.64 -11.17 -6.83
C ALA A 77 8.87 -10.36 -7.88
N GLU A 78 7.63 -9.98 -7.63
CA GLU A 78 6.81 -9.21 -8.57
C GLU A 78 7.39 -7.80 -8.80
N ASP A 79 7.65 -7.43 -10.06
CA ASP A 79 8.27 -6.15 -10.46
C ASP A 79 7.26 -5.00 -10.56
N GLY A 80 5.98 -5.31 -10.61
CA GLY A 80 4.91 -4.34 -10.82
C GLY A 80 4.69 -3.43 -9.62
N PRO A 81 3.87 -2.38 -9.82
CA PRO A 81 3.50 -1.50 -8.72
C PRO A 81 2.73 -2.27 -7.64
N LYS A 82 2.96 -1.90 -6.38
CA LYS A 82 2.31 -2.49 -5.20
C LYS A 82 1.99 -1.40 -4.20
N ARG A 83 0.96 -1.60 -3.40
CA ARG A 83 0.61 -0.69 -2.30
C ARG A 83 0.39 -1.46 -1.02
N LEU A 84 1.02 -1.02 0.04
CA LEU A 84 0.60 -1.31 1.41
C LEU A 84 -0.06 -0.04 1.97
N GLU A 85 -1.37 -0.09 2.19
CA GLU A 85 -2.15 0.98 2.80
C GLU A 85 -2.40 0.66 4.27
N MET A 86 -2.24 1.64 5.15
CA MET A 86 -2.54 1.52 6.58
C MET A 86 -3.47 2.65 7.00
N ARG A 87 -4.60 2.31 7.60
CA ARG A 87 -5.56 3.26 8.17
C ARG A 87 -5.47 3.23 9.68
N ILE A 88 -5.16 4.37 10.26
CA ILE A 88 -4.97 4.50 11.70
C ILE A 88 -6.33 4.51 12.40
N VAL A 89 -6.52 3.53 13.32
CA VAL A 89 -7.80 3.34 14.03
C VAL A 89 -7.68 3.46 15.55
N ILE A 90 -6.57 3.94 16.06
CA ILE A 90 -6.28 4.07 17.49
C ILE A 90 -7.45 4.74 18.21
N PRO A 91 -8.05 4.09 19.23
CA PRO A 91 -9.30 4.56 19.83
C PRO A 91 -9.18 5.79 20.72
N LEU A 92 -7.97 6.24 21.03
CA LEU A 92 -7.73 7.29 22.03
C LEU A 92 -7.23 8.59 21.40
N VAL A 93 -7.55 9.68 22.09
CA VAL A 93 -7.29 11.10 21.81
C VAL A 93 -5.80 11.46 21.67
N LYS A 94 -4.90 10.49 21.69
CA LYS A 94 -3.45 10.72 21.58
C LYS A 94 -2.96 10.43 20.18
N ASP A 95 -2.45 11.46 19.53
CA ASP A 95 -1.61 11.28 18.35
C ASP A 95 -0.45 10.37 18.69
N VAL A 96 -0.12 9.45 17.80
CA VAL A 96 1.02 8.54 17.97
C VAL A 96 2.24 9.14 17.27
N SER A 97 3.34 9.22 18.02
CA SER A 97 4.61 9.61 17.43
C SER A 97 5.04 8.60 16.36
N THR A 98 5.43 9.09 15.20
CA THR A 98 5.98 8.26 14.13
C THR A 98 7.28 7.55 14.52
N GLN A 99 7.95 7.97 15.58
CA GLN A 99 9.12 7.29 16.13
C GLN A 99 8.82 5.87 16.61
N GLU A 100 7.61 5.61 17.16
CA GLU A 100 7.21 4.25 17.54
C GLU A 100 7.01 3.36 16.30
N PHE A 101 6.51 3.94 15.21
CA PHE A 101 6.42 3.26 13.92
C PHE A 101 7.81 2.96 13.35
N VAL A 102 8.73 3.92 13.38
CA VAL A 102 10.14 3.72 12.98
C VAL A 102 10.79 2.58 13.76
N LYS A 103 10.62 2.53 15.08
CA LYS A 103 11.15 1.44 15.91
C LYS A 103 10.57 0.08 15.50
N ALA A 104 9.24 0.02 15.27
CA ALA A 104 8.57 -1.21 14.86
C ALA A 104 9.06 -1.70 13.48
N ILE A 105 9.22 -0.80 12.52
CA ILE A 105 9.75 -1.11 11.18
C ILE A 105 11.19 -1.60 11.27
N ASN A 106 12.07 -0.91 11.97
CA ASN A 106 13.47 -1.31 12.12
C ASN A 106 13.61 -2.69 12.78
N LYS A 107 12.79 -2.96 13.81
CA LYS A 107 12.73 -4.28 14.44
C LYS A 107 12.23 -5.35 13.47
N GLY A 108 11.22 -5.04 12.67
CA GLY A 108 10.68 -5.95 11.65
C GLY A 108 11.70 -6.23 10.54
N VAL A 109 12.38 -5.21 10.03
CA VAL A 109 13.45 -5.35 9.04
C VAL A 109 14.57 -6.23 9.61
N SER A 110 15.01 -5.97 10.84
CA SER A 110 16.07 -6.75 11.50
C SER A 110 15.73 -8.24 11.67
N ARG A 111 14.47 -8.57 11.89
CA ARG A 111 14.03 -9.95 12.11
C ARG A 111 13.83 -10.76 10.83
N ASN A 112 13.50 -10.10 9.75
CA ASN A 112 13.08 -10.74 8.50
C ASN A 112 14.10 -10.61 7.37
N ASN A 113 15.26 -10.00 7.62
CA ASN A 113 16.33 -9.86 6.63
C ASN A 113 17.67 -10.30 7.24
N THR A 114 18.53 -10.90 6.43
CA THR A 114 19.88 -11.30 6.83
C THR A 114 20.77 -10.11 7.14
N ASP A 115 21.90 -10.33 7.80
CA ASP A 115 22.87 -9.27 8.10
C ASP A 115 23.41 -8.62 6.83
N ALA A 116 23.64 -9.40 5.78
CA ALA A 116 24.07 -8.90 4.47
C ALA A 116 23.01 -8.01 3.80
N GLU A 117 21.74 -8.45 3.79
CA GLU A 117 20.62 -7.65 3.29
C GLU A 117 20.48 -6.34 4.08
N ARG A 118 20.55 -6.41 5.41
CA ARG A 118 20.46 -5.22 6.26
C ARG A 118 21.59 -4.22 6.01
N ALA A 119 22.80 -4.72 5.83
CA ALA A 119 23.95 -3.87 5.50
C ALA A 119 23.78 -3.18 4.14
N ALA A 120 23.32 -3.92 3.12
CA ALA A 120 23.07 -3.39 1.78
C ALA A 120 21.91 -2.36 1.74
N LEU A 121 20.98 -2.45 2.70
CA LEU A 121 19.79 -1.58 2.77
C LEU A 121 19.93 -0.42 3.75
N ALA A 122 21.02 -0.32 4.50
CA ALA A 122 21.15 0.58 5.65
C ALA A 122 20.83 2.04 5.32
N ASP A 123 21.37 2.59 4.24
CA ASP A 123 21.14 3.98 3.83
C ASP A 123 19.69 4.22 3.41
N ARG A 124 19.09 3.25 2.71
CA ARG A 124 17.71 3.33 2.25
C ARG A 124 16.71 3.20 3.42
N VAL A 125 17.02 2.36 4.40
CA VAL A 125 16.26 2.29 5.66
C VAL A 125 16.36 3.60 6.43
N ALA A 126 17.55 4.21 6.50
CA ALA A 126 17.74 5.52 7.13
C ALA A 126 16.95 6.62 6.40
N GLN A 127 16.95 6.62 5.07
CA GLN A 127 16.15 7.54 4.25
C GLN A 127 14.64 7.39 4.52
N PHE A 128 14.14 6.14 4.62
CA PHE A 128 12.75 5.87 4.95
C PHE A 128 12.39 6.35 6.37
N ASN A 129 13.27 6.06 7.33
CA ASN A 129 13.10 6.49 8.72
C ASN A 129 13.03 8.02 8.85
N ALA A 130 13.86 8.73 8.08
CA ALA A 130 13.82 10.20 8.03
C ALA A 130 12.48 10.70 7.48
N ALA A 131 12.01 10.14 6.34
CA ALA A 131 10.73 10.51 5.74
C ALA A 131 9.54 10.28 6.69
N ILE A 132 9.52 9.16 7.41
CA ILE A 132 8.50 8.88 8.43
C ILE A 132 8.62 9.84 9.61
N SER A 133 9.84 10.15 10.05
CA SER A 133 10.06 11.06 11.18
C SER A 133 9.60 12.48 10.88
N ASP A 134 9.74 12.93 9.63
CA ASP A 134 9.29 14.24 9.16
C ASP A 134 7.75 14.39 9.21
N VAL A 135 7.00 13.27 9.14
CA VAL A 135 5.54 13.27 9.38
C VAL A 135 5.23 13.70 10.82
N GLY A 136 6.07 13.31 11.77
CA GLY A 136 6.01 13.69 13.18
C GLY A 136 4.97 12.94 13.99
N ARG A 137 3.69 13.04 13.64
CA ARG A 137 2.57 12.41 14.37
C ARG A 137 1.49 11.94 13.40
N VAL A 138 0.82 10.87 13.77
CA VAL A 138 -0.38 10.36 13.08
C VAL A 138 -1.52 10.21 14.08
N LYS A 139 -2.75 10.39 13.61
CA LYS A 139 -3.96 10.34 14.41
C LYS A 139 -4.99 9.40 13.77
N LYS A 140 -6.03 9.08 14.52
CA LYS A 140 -7.16 8.31 14.02
C LYS A 140 -7.73 8.93 12.74
N GLY A 141 -7.93 8.11 11.74
CA GLY A 141 -8.43 8.50 10.42
C GLY A 141 -7.32 8.80 9.40
N ASP A 142 -6.07 8.96 9.82
CA ASP A 142 -4.97 9.13 8.86
C ASP A 142 -4.74 7.84 8.08
N VAL A 143 -4.42 8.02 6.79
CA VAL A 143 -4.12 6.95 5.84
C VAL A 143 -2.66 7.07 5.41
N LEU A 144 -1.86 6.06 5.74
CA LEU A 144 -0.49 5.93 5.26
C LEU A 144 -0.49 4.97 4.08
N ALA A 145 0.15 5.35 2.99
CA ALA A 145 0.41 4.45 1.88
C ALA A 145 1.91 4.37 1.61
N ILE A 146 2.40 3.15 1.50
CA ILE A 146 3.76 2.83 1.07
C ILE A 146 3.63 2.11 -0.25
N ASP A 147 3.95 2.84 -1.30
CA ASP A 147 3.76 2.44 -2.69
C ASP A 147 5.09 2.07 -3.33
N TYR A 148 5.16 0.93 -4.00
CA TYR A 148 6.24 0.65 -4.93
C TYR A 148 5.83 1.11 -6.32
N LEU A 149 6.57 2.05 -6.87
CA LEU A 149 6.35 2.69 -8.16
C LEU A 149 7.65 2.63 -8.97
N PRO A 150 7.98 1.51 -9.64
CA PRO A 150 9.26 1.35 -10.35
C PRO A 150 9.49 2.46 -11.39
N ALA A 151 8.45 2.88 -12.11
CA ALA A 151 8.53 3.96 -13.10
C ALA A 151 8.74 5.36 -12.48
N GLN A 152 8.59 5.51 -11.16
CA GLN A 152 8.75 6.78 -10.44
C GLN A 152 9.94 6.76 -9.47
N GLY A 153 10.84 5.80 -9.62
CA GLY A 153 12.08 5.71 -8.84
C GLY A 153 11.99 4.85 -7.57
N GLY A 154 10.93 4.03 -7.38
CA GLY A 154 10.91 3.04 -6.32
C GLY A 154 9.82 3.22 -5.26
N THR A 155 10.20 3.16 -3.98
CA THR A 155 9.25 3.22 -2.84
C THR A 155 8.90 4.65 -2.48
N VAL A 156 7.61 4.96 -2.44
CA VAL A 156 7.07 6.29 -2.10
C VAL A 156 6.22 6.16 -0.84
N LEU A 157 6.50 7.01 0.15
CA LEU A 157 5.67 7.18 1.34
C LEU A 157 4.69 8.32 1.13
N SER A 158 3.43 8.12 1.45
CA SER A 158 2.44 9.20 1.55
C SER A 158 1.58 9.08 2.81
N VAL A 159 1.13 10.21 3.31
CA VAL A 159 0.15 10.32 4.40
C VAL A 159 -0.97 11.23 3.95
N ASN A 160 -2.20 10.73 3.95
CA ASN A 160 -3.38 11.44 3.44
C ASN A 160 -3.17 11.98 2.02
N GLY A 161 -2.47 11.22 1.16
CA GLY A 161 -2.15 11.60 -0.22
C GLY A 161 -0.98 12.58 -0.38
N LYS A 162 -0.45 13.16 0.70
CA LYS A 162 0.77 13.99 0.64
C LYS A 162 2.00 13.10 0.68
N VAL A 163 2.86 13.22 -0.32
CA VAL A 163 4.15 12.50 -0.37
C VAL A 163 5.15 13.11 0.62
N TRP A 164 5.90 12.23 1.30
CA TRP A 164 6.95 12.57 2.25
C TRP A 164 8.28 11.94 1.84
N GLY A 165 9.33 12.75 1.86
CA GLY A 165 10.66 12.34 1.40
C GLY A 165 10.75 12.21 -0.11
N LYS A 166 11.85 11.63 -0.57
CA LYS A 166 12.10 11.27 -1.98
C LYS A 166 11.78 9.80 -2.18
N PRO A 167 11.47 9.36 -3.41
CA PRO A 167 11.38 7.94 -3.73
C PRO A 167 12.66 7.20 -3.31
N ILE A 168 12.51 5.98 -2.80
CA ILE A 168 13.62 5.14 -2.36
C ILE A 168 13.78 4.03 -3.39
N GLU A 169 14.93 3.99 -4.04
CA GLU A 169 15.23 3.09 -5.13
C GLU A 169 15.32 1.62 -4.67
N GLY A 170 15.06 0.73 -5.62
CA GLY A 170 15.27 -0.71 -5.47
C GLY A 170 14.02 -1.47 -5.05
N GLN A 171 13.74 -2.54 -5.81
CA GLN A 171 12.69 -3.51 -5.47
C GLN A 171 13.06 -4.28 -4.20
N ASP A 172 14.35 -4.55 -4.00
CA ASP A 172 14.90 -5.21 -2.82
C ASP A 172 14.57 -4.45 -1.53
N PHE A 173 14.58 -3.10 -1.56
CA PHE A 173 14.15 -2.30 -0.43
C PHE A 173 12.66 -2.50 -0.13
N TYR A 174 11.79 -2.44 -1.16
CA TYR A 174 10.36 -2.65 -0.96
C TYR A 174 10.05 -4.07 -0.49
N ALA A 175 10.73 -5.08 -1.05
CA ALA A 175 10.62 -6.47 -0.61
C ALA A 175 11.02 -6.64 0.87
N ALA A 176 12.15 -6.08 1.28
CA ALA A 176 12.61 -6.10 2.67
C ALA A 176 11.63 -5.39 3.62
N PHE A 177 11.03 -4.28 3.16
CA PHE A 177 9.97 -3.59 3.89
C PHE A 177 8.70 -4.46 4.00
N LEU A 178 8.24 -5.09 2.93
CA LEU A 178 7.06 -5.98 2.97
C LEU A 178 7.27 -7.20 3.88
N LYS A 179 8.50 -7.72 4.00
CA LYS A 179 8.83 -8.81 4.95
C LYS A 179 8.45 -8.45 6.39
N VAL A 180 8.41 -7.17 6.76
CA VAL A 180 7.94 -6.73 8.09
C VAL A 180 6.49 -7.14 8.33
N PHE A 181 5.66 -7.16 7.28
CA PHE A 181 4.21 -7.39 7.35
C PHE A 181 3.82 -8.81 6.98
N ILE A 182 4.45 -9.40 5.97
CA ILE A 182 4.10 -10.72 5.45
C ILE A 182 5.23 -11.76 5.52
N GLY A 183 6.38 -11.41 6.12
CA GLY A 183 7.50 -12.33 6.33
C GLY A 183 7.23 -13.36 7.45
N ASP A 184 8.05 -14.41 7.49
CA ASP A 184 7.85 -15.55 8.42
C ASP A 184 8.10 -15.19 9.87
N HIS A 185 8.92 -14.18 10.14
CA HIS A 185 9.18 -13.67 11.49
C HIS A 185 8.31 -12.44 11.84
N ASN A 186 7.15 -12.29 11.18
CA ASN A 186 6.19 -11.27 11.56
C ASN A 186 5.68 -11.51 12.99
N SER A 187 5.55 -10.43 13.76
CA SER A 187 5.07 -10.50 15.15
C SER A 187 3.56 -10.61 15.27
N ASP A 188 2.82 -10.63 14.17
CA ASP A 188 1.35 -10.69 14.11
C ASP A 188 0.90 -11.64 13.00
N ALA A 189 0.73 -12.92 13.35
CA ALA A 189 0.34 -13.94 12.40
C ALA A 189 -1.03 -13.69 11.75
N ARG A 190 -1.96 -13.04 12.45
CA ARG A 190 -3.29 -12.71 11.91
C ARG A 190 -3.21 -11.61 10.88
N LEU A 191 -2.42 -10.56 11.16
CA LEU A 191 -2.15 -9.51 10.18
C LEU A 191 -1.52 -10.10 8.91
N ARG A 192 -0.51 -10.96 9.08
CA ARG A 192 0.16 -11.65 7.97
C ARG A 192 -0.82 -12.48 7.14
N ALA A 193 -1.58 -13.37 7.77
CA ALA A 193 -2.56 -14.22 7.09
C ALA A 193 -3.58 -13.38 6.32
N GLY A 194 -4.14 -12.35 6.96
CA GLY A 194 -5.10 -11.46 6.34
C GLY A 194 -4.55 -10.73 5.10
N LEU A 195 -3.33 -10.19 5.17
CA LEU A 195 -2.69 -9.53 4.02
C LEU A 195 -2.38 -10.50 2.87
N LEU A 196 -2.13 -11.77 3.17
CA LEU A 196 -1.94 -12.84 2.18
C LEU A 196 -3.27 -13.41 1.65
N GLY A 197 -4.42 -12.82 2.01
CA GLY A 197 -5.73 -13.28 1.57
C GLY A 197 -6.13 -14.64 2.14
N GLN A 198 -5.49 -15.07 3.24
CA GLN A 198 -5.81 -16.30 3.94
C GLN A 198 -6.86 -16.04 5.04
N PRO A 199 -7.73 -17.01 5.37
CA PRO A 199 -8.62 -16.87 6.52
C PRO A 199 -7.78 -16.71 7.79
N GLY A 200 -8.09 -15.67 8.57
CA GLY A 200 -7.43 -15.33 9.83
C GLY A 200 -8.01 -16.07 11.05
#